data_6e4be27b3960054086c61db457d3f9df
#
_entry.id   6e4be27b3960054086c61db457d3f9df
#
_cell.length_a   1.000
_cell.length_b   1.000
_cell.length_c   1.000
_cell.angle_alpha   90.00
_cell.angle_beta   90.00
_cell.angle_gamma   90.00
#
_symmetry.space_group_name_H-M   'P 1'
#
loop_
_entity.id
_entity.type
_entity.pdbx_description
1 polymer ?
#
loop_
_entity_poly.entity_id
_entity_poly.type
_entity_poly.pdbx_seq_one_letter_code
_entity_poly.pdbx_strand_id
1 'polypeptide(L)'
;QAEVRTVLLDCDLRRPSLARMLGIDGGMNLGACLRGDQEFAATARRIGPNLALAANREPALDAGEVFGGRYLPLALAAVDETFAPDVMIFDTPPMLLTHDLMSFAGHVDCVLLVAGAEMTTVKEIDLCERELATQTNVMGVVLNKCQHIGDGYGYDAYE
;
A
#
# COMPACT_ATOMS: atom_id res chain seq x y z
N GLN A 1 2.81 12.00 12.88
CA GLN A 1 2.39 12.44 14.23
C GLN A 1 2.80 11.36 15.22
N ALA A 2 3.36 11.72 16.36
CA ALA A 2 3.96 10.76 17.30
C ALA A 2 2.96 9.84 18.03
N GLU A 3 1.67 10.03 17.81
CA GLU A 3 0.60 9.34 18.54
C GLU A 3 -0.22 8.36 17.68
N VAL A 4 -0.09 8.41 16.34
CA VAL A 4 -0.86 7.54 15.43
C VAL A 4 -0.12 6.22 15.23
N ARG A 5 -0.72 5.12 15.69
CA ARG A 5 -0.17 3.77 15.48
C ARG A 5 -0.45 3.36 14.04
N THR A 6 0.61 3.09 13.30
CA THR A 6 0.53 2.78 11.89
C THR A 6 1.12 1.41 11.61
N VAL A 7 0.44 0.63 10.78
CA VAL A 7 0.99 -0.57 10.16
C VAL A 7 1.14 -0.32 8.67
N LEU A 8 2.35 -0.53 8.15
CA LEU A 8 2.67 -0.46 6.72
C LEU A 8 2.85 -1.87 6.19
N LEU A 9 2.11 -2.23 5.14
CA LEU A 9 2.17 -3.54 4.50
C LEU A 9 2.66 -3.38 3.04
N ASP A 10 3.76 -4.06 2.70
CA ASP A 10 4.29 -4.13 1.32
C ASP A 10 3.48 -5.16 0.52
N CYS A 11 2.40 -4.71 -0.08
CA CYS A 11 1.49 -5.51 -0.88
C CYS A 11 1.91 -5.64 -2.35
N ASP A 12 3.04 -5.06 -2.79
CA ASP A 12 3.64 -5.45 -4.05
C ASP A 12 4.41 -6.77 -3.88
N LEU A 13 3.65 -7.84 -3.67
CA LEU A 13 4.21 -9.17 -3.44
C LEU A 13 5.04 -9.69 -4.62
N ARG A 14 4.86 -9.14 -5.83
CA ARG A 14 5.61 -9.51 -7.02
C ARG A 14 6.98 -8.84 -7.08
N ARG A 15 7.08 -7.61 -6.56
CA ARG A 15 8.30 -6.79 -6.58
C ARG A 15 8.51 -6.08 -5.24
N PRO A 16 8.58 -6.82 -4.13
CA PRO A 16 8.66 -6.22 -2.81
C PRO A 16 9.91 -5.34 -2.71
N SER A 17 9.74 -4.15 -2.16
CA SER A 17 10.81 -3.16 -2.13
C SER A 17 11.00 -2.47 -0.79
N LEU A 18 9.97 -2.37 0.04
CA LEU A 18 10.00 -1.59 1.26
C LEU A 18 11.04 -2.07 2.27
N ALA A 19 11.18 -3.38 2.48
CA ALA A 19 12.19 -3.92 3.39
C ALA A 19 13.60 -3.49 2.98
N ARG A 20 13.91 -3.59 1.68
CA ARG A 20 15.21 -3.20 1.14
C ARG A 20 15.42 -1.68 1.20
N MET A 21 14.41 -0.88 0.87
CA MET A 21 14.48 0.58 0.91
C MET A 21 14.73 1.12 2.31
N LEU A 22 14.19 0.44 3.32
CA LEU A 22 14.31 0.82 4.73
C LEU A 22 15.52 0.16 5.42
N GLY A 23 16.31 -0.64 4.70
CA GLY A 23 17.48 -1.32 5.26
C GLY A 23 17.13 -2.35 6.34
N ILE A 24 15.94 -2.96 6.26
CA ILE A 24 15.46 -3.91 7.26
C ILE A 24 15.81 -5.33 6.81
N ASP A 25 16.66 -5.98 7.58
CA ASP A 25 17.05 -7.37 7.37
C ASP A 25 16.22 -8.34 8.20
N GLY A 26 16.05 -9.56 7.66
CA GLY A 26 15.51 -10.73 8.36
C GLY A 26 14.05 -11.03 8.09
N GLY A 27 13.76 -12.28 8.07
CA GLY A 27 12.58 -13.16 8.21
C GLY A 27 11.16 -12.62 7.94
N MET A 28 10.96 -11.52 7.25
CA MET A 28 9.62 -11.04 6.91
C MET A 28 9.06 -11.83 5.72
N ASN A 29 7.82 -12.30 5.85
CA ASN A 29 7.10 -13.01 4.81
C ASN A 29 5.60 -12.68 4.90
N LEU A 30 5.24 -11.47 4.45
CA LEU A 30 3.85 -11.01 4.46
C LEU A 30 2.95 -11.95 3.64
N GLY A 31 3.41 -12.47 2.50
CA GLY A 31 2.65 -13.41 1.69
C GLY A 31 2.23 -14.66 2.47
N ALA A 32 3.12 -15.25 3.28
CA ALA A 32 2.78 -16.38 4.14
C ALA A 32 1.75 -15.99 5.21
N CYS A 33 1.86 -14.79 5.77
CA CYS A 33 0.86 -14.28 6.72
C CYS A 33 -0.51 -14.12 6.06
N LEU A 34 -0.58 -13.51 4.88
CA LEU A 34 -1.84 -13.29 4.15
C LEU A 34 -2.49 -14.60 3.67
N ARG A 35 -1.72 -15.69 3.55
CA ARG A 35 -2.26 -17.05 3.31
C ARG A 35 -2.72 -17.77 4.58
N GLY A 36 -2.37 -17.25 5.75
CA GLY A 36 -2.64 -17.90 7.03
C GLY A 36 -1.59 -18.96 7.43
N ASP A 37 -0.43 -19.00 6.75
CA ASP A 37 0.65 -19.94 7.04
C ASP A 37 1.52 -19.48 8.22
N GLN A 38 1.51 -18.19 8.54
CA GLN A 38 2.27 -17.57 9.62
C GLN A 38 1.46 -16.49 10.34
N GLU A 39 1.74 -16.32 11.64
CA GLU A 39 1.15 -15.23 12.40
C GLU A 39 1.78 -13.89 12.00
N PHE A 40 0.98 -12.83 11.99
CA PHE A 40 1.43 -11.49 11.63
C PHE A 40 2.56 -11.00 12.55
N ALA A 41 2.45 -11.23 13.85
CA ALA A 41 3.47 -10.85 14.82
C ALA A 41 4.86 -11.46 14.55
N ALA A 42 4.91 -12.64 13.92
CA ALA A 42 6.17 -13.30 13.54
C ALA A 42 6.78 -12.67 12.27
N THR A 43 5.97 -12.04 11.42
CA THR A 43 6.40 -11.47 10.14
C THR A 43 6.64 -9.95 10.20
N ALA A 44 6.00 -9.25 11.12
CA ALA A 44 6.12 -7.81 11.25
C ALA A 44 7.39 -7.38 12.00
N ARG A 45 7.86 -6.18 11.69
CA ARG A 45 8.98 -5.51 12.40
C ARG A 45 8.56 -4.14 12.86
N ARG A 46 8.82 -3.83 14.12
CA ARG A 46 8.66 -2.48 14.64
C ARG A 46 9.81 -1.60 14.14
N ILE A 47 9.50 -0.48 13.51
CA ILE A 47 10.49 0.48 12.98
C ILE A 47 10.66 1.67 13.94
N GLY A 48 9.66 1.93 14.75
CA GLY A 48 9.65 3.04 15.72
C GLY A 48 8.60 2.82 16.79
N PRO A 49 8.32 3.82 17.61
CA PRO A 49 7.34 3.69 18.69
C PRO A 49 5.93 3.37 18.16
N ASN A 50 5.56 3.94 17.02
CA ASN A 50 4.20 3.88 16.47
C ASN A 50 4.14 3.34 15.03
N LEU A 51 5.20 2.73 14.51
CA LEU A 51 5.23 2.18 13.16
C LEU A 51 5.70 0.73 13.18
N ALA A 52 4.90 -0.15 12.59
CA ALA A 52 5.29 -1.52 12.26
C ALA A 52 5.24 -1.72 10.73
N LEU A 53 6.19 -2.49 10.21
CA LEU A 53 6.25 -2.90 8.81
C LEU A 53 6.07 -4.42 8.70
N ALA A 54 5.26 -4.85 7.74
CA ALA A 54 5.28 -6.21 7.24
C ALA A 54 5.52 -6.19 5.73
N ALA A 55 6.48 -6.98 5.27
CA ALA A 55 6.90 -7.00 3.88
C ALA A 55 7.33 -8.40 3.46
N ASN A 56 7.56 -8.58 2.17
CA ASN A 56 8.28 -9.73 1.65
C ASN A 56 9.72 -9.30 1.33
N ARG A 57 10.67 -10.23 1.50
CA ARG A 57 12.03 -10.04 1.02
C ARG A 57 12.19 -10.55 -0.42
N GLU A 58 11.54 -11.67 -0.70
CA GLU A 58 11.56 -12.32 -2.00
C GLU A 58 10.18 -12.21 -2.65
N PRO A 59 10.11 -12.16 -4.00
CA PRO A 59 8.85 -12.17 -4.72
C PRO A 59 8.01 -13.41 -4.40
N ALA A 60 6.70 -13.20 -4.21
CA ALA A 60 5.74 -14.29 -4.14
C ALA A 60 5.18 -14.59 -5.54
N LEU A 61 5.29 -15.86 -5.97
CA LEU A 61 4.84 -16.29 -7.30
C LEU A 61 3.31 -16.36 -7.40
N ASP A 62 2.63 -16.48 -6.27
CA ASP A 62 1.19 -16.68 -6.08
C ASP A 62 0.44 -15.42 -5.62
N ALA A 63 0.99 -14.23 -5.88
CA ALA A 63 0.44 -12.95 -5.38
C ALA A 63 -1.06 -12.77 -5.67
N GLY A 64 -1.54 -13.14 -6.87
CA GLY A 64 -2.96 -13.03 -7.22
C GLY A 64 -3.86 -13.96 -6.40
N GLU A 65 -3.38 -15.17 -6.08
CA GLU A 65 -4.11 -16.12 -5.23
C GLU A 65 -4.18 -15.65 -3.78
N VAL A 66 -3.14 -14.97 -3.31
CA VAL A 66 -3.10 -14.39 -1.96
C VAL A 66 -4.19 -13.34 -1.80
N PHE A 67 -4.31 -12.40 -2.73
CA PHE A 67 -5.29 -11.32 -2.64
C PHE A 67 -6.73 -11.75 -2.91
N GLY A 68 -6.95 -12.76 -3.74
CA GLY A 68 -8.27 -13.38 -3.95
C GLY A 68 -8.62 -14.46 -2.92
N GLY A 69 -7.71 -14.76 -2.00
CA GLY A 69 -7.84 -15.88 -1.07
C GLY A 69 -8.78 -15.61 0.11
N ARG A 70 -9.43 -16.67 0.59
CA ARG A 70 -10.34 -16.62 1.76
C ARG A 70 -9.66 -16.23 3.08
N TYR A 71 -8.33 -16.30 3.13
CA TYR A 71 -7.55 -15.99 4.34
C TYR A 71 -7.22 -14.51 4.48
N LEU A 72 -7.26 -13.74 3.41
CA LEU A 72 -6.94 -12.30 3.45
C LEU A 72 -7.75 -11.54 4.50
N PRO A 73 -9.10 -11.63 4.56
CA PRO A 73 -9.88 -10.93 5.59
C PRO A 73 -9.49 -11.36 7.01
N LEU A 74 -9.19 -12.64 7.22
CA LEU A 74 -8.79 -13.17 8.52
C LEU A 74 -7.40 -12.64 8.92
N ALA A 75 -6.47 -12.57 7.97
CA ALA A 75 -5.14 -12.01 8.21
C ALA A 75 -5.21 -10.52 8.56
N LEU A 76 -6.04 -9.74 7.86
CA LEU A 76 -6.24 -8.33 8.17
C LEU A 76 -6.88 -8.12 9.55
N ALA A 77 -7.85 -8.94 9.92
CA ALA A 77 -8.46 -8.92 11.26
C ALA A 77 -7.42 -9.27 12.34
N ALA A 78 -6.54 -10.24 12.11
CA ALA A 78 -5.48 -10.59 13.04
C ALA A 78 -4.45 -9.45 13.21
N VAL A 79 -4.18 -8.66 12.15
CA VAL A 79 -3.37 -7.44 12.26
C VAL A 79 -4.04 -6.43 13.18
N ASP A 80 -5.33 -6.20 12.98
CA ASP A 80 -6.12 -5.27 13.79
C ASP A 80 -6.16 -5.69 15.25
N GLU A 81 -6.44 -6.95 15.53
CA GLU A 81 -6.47 -7.50 16.90
C GLU A 81 -5.09 -7.44 17.60
N THR A 82 -4.00 -7.70 16.86
CA THR A 82 -2.65 -7.81 17.44
C THR A 82 -2.02 -6.44 17.70
N PHE A 83 -2.21 -5.49 16.80
CA PHE A 83 -1.52 -4.19 16.83
C PHE A 83 -2.46 -3.04 17.17
N ALA A 84 -3.78 -3.22 17.04
CA ALA A 84 -4.79 -2.19 17.19
C ALA A 84 -4.34 -0.86 16.53
N PRO A 85 -3.98 -0.87 15.23
CA PRO A 85 -3.47 0.31 14.56
C PRO A 85 -4.59 1.33 14.38
N ASP A 86 -4.22 2.61 14.42
CA ASP A 86 -5.14 3.68 14.04
C ASP A 86 -5.25 3.82 12.51
N VAL A 87 -4.17 3.40 11.80
CA VAL A 87 -4.10 3.42 10.33
C VAL A 87 -3.33 2.19 9.83
N MET A 88 -3.89 1.50 8.82
CA MET A 88 -3.16 0.55 7.99
C MET A 88 -2.90 1.15 6.62
N ILE A 89 -1.65 1.11 6.17
CA ILE A 89 -1.23 1.58 4.85
C ILE A 89 -0.78 0.37 4.04
N PHE A 90 -1.34 0.22 2.86
CA PHE A 90 -1.02 -0.85 1.92
C PHE A 90 -0.28 -0.27 0.72
N ASP A 91 1.01 -0.57 0.58
CA ASP A 91 1.78 -0.24 -0.63
C ASP A 91 1.53 -1.30 -1.69
N THR A 92 0.88 -0.92 -2.77
CA THR A 92 0.34 -1.84 -3.78
C THR A 92 1.11 -1.77 -5.10
N PRO A 93 1.10 -2.84 -5.91
CA PRO A 93 1.67 -2.78 -7.24
C PRO A 93 0.91 -1.76 -8.12
N PRO A 94 1.55 -1.29 -9.21
CA PRO A 94 0.88 -0.39 -10.15
C PRO A 94 -0.40 -1.03 -10.72
N MET A 95 -1.53 -0.32 -10.57
CA MET A 95 -2.86 -0.83 -10.89
C MET A 95 -2.99 -1.34 -12.33
N LEU A 96 -2.40 -0.62 -13.29
CA LEU A 96 -2.51 -0.97 -14.72
C LEU A 96 -1.61 -2.14 -15.16
N LEU A 97 -0.75 -2.64 -14.27
CA LEU A 97 0.15 -3.75 -14.57
C LEU A 97 -0.36 -5.11 -14.07
N THR A 98 -1.26 -5.10 -13.09
CA THR A 98 -1.77 -6.34 -12.48
C THR A 98 -3.25 -6.18 -12.11
N HIS A 99 -3.98 -7.31 -12.08
CA HIS A 99 -5.35 -7.33 -11.58
C HIS A 99 -5.43 -7.58 -10.06
N ASP A 100 -4.29 -7.76 -9.41
CA ASP A 100 -4.19 -8.14 -7.99
C ASP A 100 -4.86 -7.09 -7.09
N LEU A 101 -4.69 -5.80 -7.42
CA LEU A 101 -5.27 -4.70 -6.66
C LEU A 101 -6.81 -4.72 -6.65
N MET A 102 -7.45 -5.09 -7.76
CA MET A 102 -8.92 -5.12 -7.82
C MET A 102 -9.52 -6.17 -6.88
N SER A 103 -8.83 -7.30 -6.71
CA SER A 103 -9.24 -8.32 -5.73
C SER A 103 -9.07 -7.86 -4.28
N PHE A 104 -8.15 -6.93 -4.06
CA PHE A 104 -7.83 -6.39 -2.75
C PHE A 104 -8.65 -5.15 -2.37
N ALA A 105 -9.04 -4.31 -3.36
CA ALA A 105 -9.60 -2.97 -3.15
C ALA A 105 -10.87 -2.95 -2.29
N GLY A 106 -11.66 -4.02 -2.31
CA GLY A 106 -12.85 -4.15 -1.46
C GLY A 106 -12.57 -4.34 0.04
N HIS A 107 -11.30 -4.51 0.42
CA HIS A 107 -10.90 -4.72 1.82
C HIS A 107 -10.31 -3.45 2.47
N VAL A 108 -10.28 -2.33 1.75
CA VAL A 108 -9.77 -1.05 2.27
C VAL A 108 -10.87 0.02 2.29
N ASP A 109 -10.79 0.93 3.24
CA ASP A 109 -11.76 2.03 3.39
C ASP A 109 -11.65 3.07 2.27
N CYS A 110 -10.44 3.30 1.78
CA CYS A 110 -10.17 4.23 0.70
C CYS A 110 -8.84 3.96 0.00
N VAL A 111 -8.71 4.51 -1.20
CA VAL A 111 -7.49 4.46 -2.01
C VAL A 111 -7.02 5.87 -2.34
N LEU A 112 -5.72 6.10 -2.24
CA LEU A 112 -5.03 7.28 -2.75
C LEU A 112 -4.27 6.90 -4.02
N LEU A 113 -4.65 7.48 -5.16
CA LEU A 113 -3.94 7.28 -6.42
C LEU A 113 -2.65 8.10 -6.45
N VAL A 114 -1.54 7.47 -6.81
CA VAL A 114 -0.25 8.15 -6.98
C VAL A 114 0.12 8.16 -8.47
N ALA A 115 0.08 9.35 -9.08
CA ALA A 115 0.46 9.58 -10.46
C ALA A 115 1.90 10.10 -10.54
N GLY A 116 2.70 9.56 -11.44
CA GLY A 116 4.04 10.07 -11.73
C GLY A 116 3.98 11.25 -12.71
N ALA A 117 4.56 12.40 -12.34
CA ALA A 117 4.68 13.53 -13.25
C ALA A 117 5.46 13.11 -14.51
N GLU A 118 5.00 13.56 -15.68
CA GLU A 118 5.57 13.25 -16.99
C GLU A 118 5.56 11.75 -17.37
N MET A 119 4.97 10.89 -16.51
CA MET A 119 4.91 9.44 -16.70
C MET A 119 3.48 8.93 -16.82
N THR A 120 2.56 9.46 -16.00
CA THR A 120 1.17 9.02 -15.94
C THR A 120 0.28 9.99 -16.70
N THR A 121 -0.50 9.49 -17.63
CA THR A 121 -1.45 10.29 -18.41
C THR A 121 -2.76 10.50 -17.67
N VAL A 122 -3.48 11.58 -18.00
CA VAL A 122 -4.83 11.84 -17.46
C VAL A 122 -5.79 10.68 -17.77
N LYS A 123 -5.68 10.07 -18.95
CA LYS A 123 -6.52 8.93 -19.34
C LYS A 123 -6.30 7.70 -18.45
N GLU A 124 -5.07 7.46 -18.04
CA GLU A 124 -4.74 6.37 -17.12
C GLU A 124 -5.30 6.65 -15.72
N ILE A 125 -5.22 7.89 -15.26
CA ILE A 125 -5.81 8.31 -13.98
C ILE A 125 -7.32 8.12 -14.01
N ASP A 126 -8.00 8.63 -15.04
CA ASP A 126 -9.46 8.49 -15.22
C ASP A 126 -9.91 7.03 -15.27
N LEU A 127 -9.11 6.16 -15.90
CA LEU A 127 -9.39 4.73 -15.95
C LEU A 127 -9.27 4.11 -14.56
N CYS A 128 -8.17 4.35 -13.86
CA CYS A 128 -7.93 3.83 -12.51
C CYS A 128 -8.99 4.30 -11.53
N GLU A 129 -9.33 5.58 -11.54
CA GLU A 129 -10.36 6.14 -10.66
C GLU A 129 -11.71 5.47 -10.88
N ARG A 130 -12.16 5.34 -12.14
CA ARG A 130 -13.44 4.69 -12.47
C ARG A 130 -13.50 3.23 -12.04
N GLU A 131 -12.44 2.48 -12.26
CA GLU A 131 -12.39 1.07 -11.85
C GLU A 131 -12.40 0.94 -10.32
N LEU A 132 -11.56 1.70 -9.62
CA LEU A 132 -11.48 1.66 -8.15
C LEU A 132 -12.78 2.13 -7.49
N ALA A 133 -13.44 3.16 -8.03
CA ALA A 133 -14.71 3.66 -7.51
C ALA A 133 -15.84 2.61 -7.52
N THR A 134 -15.69 1.51 -8.26
CA THR A 134 -16.63 0.39 -8.21
C THR A 134 -16.43 -0.51 -6.98
N GLN A 135 -15.29 -0.43 -6.32
CA GLN A 135 -14.89 -1.32 -5.23
C GLN A 135 -14.72 -0.60 -3.90
N THR A 136 -14.23 0.65 -3.93
CA THR A 136 -13.88 1.41 -2.73
C THR A 136 -13.93 2.91 -2.98
N ASN A 137 -13.77 3.72 -1.94
CA ASN A 137 -13.71 5.16 -2.03
C ASN A 137 -12.34 5.63 -2.55
N VAL A 138 -12.32 6.42 -3.62
CA VAL A 138 -11.10 7.08 -4.10
C VAL A 138 -10.97 8.42 -3.40
N MET A 139 -10.02 8.54 -2.49
CA MET A 139 -9.79 9.73 -1.66
C MET A 139 -9.23 10.90 -2.48
N GLY A 140 -8.48 10.62 -3.53
CA GLY A 140 -7.89 11.63 -4.41
C GLY A 140 -6.68 11.12 -5.18
N VAL A 141 -6.03 12.05 -5.89
CA VAL A 141 -4.84 11.80 -6.70
C VAL A 141 -3.69 12.68 -6.20
N VAL A 142 -2.52 12.07 -6.00
CA VAL A 142 -1.27 12.78 -5.68
C VAL A 142 -0.34 12.74 -6.90
N LEU A 143 0.14 13.89 -7.32
CA LEU A 143 1.18 13.98 -8.34
C LEU A 143 2.55 13.88 -7.66
N ASN A 144 3.28 12.81 -7.97
CA ASN A 144 4.61 12.52 -7.44
C ASN A 144 5.69 12.74 -8.52
N LYS A 145 6.96 12.77 -8.12
CA LYS A 145 8.13 12.94 -9.00
C LYS A 145 8.16 14.27 -9.78
N CYS A 146 7.50 15.32 -9.27
CA CYS A 146 7.58 16.65 -9.88
C CYS A 146 9.01 17.18 -9.78
N GLN A 147 9.67 17.39 -10.92
CA GLN A 147 11.03 17.92 -10.95
C GLN A 147 11.07 19.46 -11.02
N HIS A 148 9.99 20.07 -11.53
CA HIS A 148 9.87 21.52 -11.65
C HIS A 148 8.51 21.94 -11.07
N ILE A 149 8.54 22.58 -9.92
CA ILE A 149 7.47 23.50 -9.56
C ILE A 149 7.82 24.77 -10.31
N GLY A 150 7.19 25.00 -11.46
CA GLY A 150 7.42 26.23 -12.21
C GLY A 150 7.17 27.44 -11.30
N ASP A 151 7.99 28.48 -11.42
CA ASP A 151 7.90 29.75 -10.66
C ASP A 151 6.58 30.52 -10.90
N GLY A 152 5.54 29.87 -11.40
CA GLY A 152 4.28 30.45 -11.87
C GLY A 152 3.02 30.15 -11.09
N TYR A 153 3.05 29.39 -9.99
CA TYR A 153 1.90 29.29 -9.10
C TYR A 153 2.13 30.20 -7.89
N GLY A 154 1.82 31.49 -8.14
CA GLY A 154 2.08 32.58 -7.24
C GLY A 154 1.33 32.48 -5.91
N TYR A 155 2.09 32.60 -4.86
CA TYR A 155 1.66 33.16 -3.58
C TYR A 155 1.65 34.71 -3.60
N ASP A 156 1.63 35.34 -4.77
CA ASP A 156 1.66 36.80 -4.92
C ASP A 156 0.26 37.47 -4.92
N ALA A 157 -0.76 36.81 -4.36
CA ALA A 157 -2.12 37.33 -4.36
C ALA A 157 -2.69 37.73 -2.97
N TYR A 158 -1.80 37.97 -1.99
CA TYR A 158 -2.22 38.54 -0.69
C TYR A 158 -1.23 39.62 -0.25
N GLU A 159 -1.26 40.78 -0.94
CA GLU A 159 -0.98 42.09 -0.36
C GLU A 159 -2.24 42.97 -0.46
#